data_30bf79aa36d8e8fcccae2020a9b698d0
#
_entry.id   30bf79aa36d8e8fcccae2020a9b698d0
#
_cell.length_a   1.000
_cell.length_b   1.000
_cell.length_c   1.000
_cell.angle_alpha   90.00
_cell.angle_beta   90.00
_cell.angle_gamma   90.00
#
_symmetry.space_group_name_H-M   'P 1'
#
loop_
_entity.id
_entity.type
_entity.pdbx_description
1 polymer ?
#
loop_
_entity_poly.entity_id
_entity_poly.type
_entity_poly.pdbx_seq_one_letter_code
_entity_poly.pdbx_strand_id
1 'polypeptide(L)' 'MTAKEAAEKWAITPRRVQVLCAQDKIPGAVRFGVTWAIPKDAEKPKDGRYKNRN' A
#
# COMPACT_ATOMS: atom_id res chain seq x y z
N MET A 1 5.19 5.64 -7.24
CA MET A 1 3.82 5.49 -7.79
C MET A 1 2.81 5.97 -6.78
N THR A 2 1.62 6.29 -7.25
CA THR A 2 0.56 6.75 -6.36
C THR A 2 -0.13 5.57 -5.72
N ALA A 3 -0.96 5.87 -4.71
CA ALA A 3 -1.73 4.81 -4.08
C ALA A 3 -2.65 4.12 -5.08
N LYS A 4 -3.19 4.87 -6.03
CA LYS A 4 -4.04 4.27 -7.03
C LYS A 4 -3.28 3.29 -7.91
N GLU A 5 -2.08 3.68 -8.30
CA GLU A 5 -1.24 2.81 -9.12
C GLU A 5 -0.83 1.57 -8.34
N ALA A 6 -0.50 1.74 -7.08
CA ALA A 6 -0.14 0.61 -6.26
C ALA A 6 -1.32 -0.34 -6.09
N ALA A 7 -2.52 0.23 -5.94
CA ALA A 7 -3.71 -0.60 -5.80
C ALA A 7 -3.92 -1.47 -7.03
N GLU A 8 -3.70 -0.90 -8.19
CA GLU A 8 -3.85 -1.66 -9.43
C GLU A 8 -2.78 -2.74 -9.54
N LYS A 9 -1.56 -2.38 -9.19
CA LYS A 9 -0.46 -3.32 -9.28
C LYS A 9 -0.66 -4.48 -8.33
N TRP A 10 -1.21 -4.21 -7.17
CA TRP A 10 -1.35 -5.23 -6.14
C TRP A 10 -2.74 -5.85 -6.10
N ALA A 11 -3.64 -5.41 -7.00
CA ALA A 11 -5.01 -5.93 -7.09
C ALA A 11 -5.79 -5.74 -5.80
N ILE A 12 -5.64 -4.58 -5.20
CA ILE A 12 -6.40 -4.22 -4.00
C ILE A 12 -6.98 -2.83 -4.21
N THR A 13 -7.78 -2.35 -3.27
CA THR A 13 -8.40 -1.05 -3.42
C THR A 13 -7.43 0.06 -3.03
N PRO A 14 -7.59 1.27 -3.59
CA PRO A 14 -6.75 2.39 -3.19
C PRO A 14 -6.89 2.71 -1.71
N ARG A 15 -8.07 2.53 -1.16
CA ARG A 15 -8.26 2.78 0.26
C ARG A 15 -7.41 1.84 1.08
N ARG A 16 -7.31 0.59 0.65
CA ARG A 16 -6.49 -0.38 1.36
C ARG A 16 -5.03 0.04 1.32
N VAL A 17 -4.58 0.56 0.17
CA VAL A 17 -3.21 1.03 0.06
C VAL A 17 -2.98 2.16 1.06
N GLN A 18 -3.93 3.08 1.18
CA GLN A 18 -3.78 4.18 2.12
C GLN A 18 -3.68 3.68 3.55
N VAL A 19 -4.47 2.69 3.91
CA VAL A 19 -4.40 2.12 5.24
C VAL A 19 -3.03 1.51 5.49
N LEU A 20 -2.51 0.78 4.51
CA LEU A 20 -1.20 0.15 4.67
C LEU A 20 -0.10 1.21 4.79
N CYS A 21 -0.21 2.30 4.04
CA CYS A 21 0.74 3.38 4.16
C CYS A 21 0.68 4.01 5.54
N ALA A 22 -0.51 4.23 6.04
CA ALA A 22 -0.69 4.85 7.34
C ALA A 22 -0.18 3.96 8.47
N GLN A 23 -0.19 2.67 8.24
CA GLN A 23 0.31 1.73 9.24
C GLN A 23 1.81 1.46 9.07
N ASP A 24 2.44 2.19 8.14
CA ASP A 24 3.87 2.08 7.91
C ASP A 24 4.26 0.67 7.47
N LYS A 25 3.40 0.04 6.70
CA LYS A 25 3.67 -1.31 6.22
C LYS A 25 4.30 -1.32 4.84
N ILE A 26 4.39 -0.17 4.20
CA ILE A 26 5.01 -0.07 2.89
C ILE A 26 6.31 0.69 3.03
N PRO A 27 7.46 0.01 2.90
CA PRO A 27 8.74 0.68 3.09
C PRO A 27 8.92 1.79 2.04
N GLY A 28 9.39 2.94 2.48
CA GLY A 28 9.67 4.02 1.57
C GLY A 28 8.48 4.86 1.17
N ALA A 29 7.29 4.52 1.65
CA ALA A 29 6.11 5.33 1.34
C ALA A 29 6.18 6.65 2.10
N VAL A 30 5.91 7.74 1.38
CA VAL A 30 5.97 9.08 1.96
C VAL A 30 4.68 9.80 1.65
N ARG A 31 4.17 10.54 2.62
CA ARG A 31 2.93 11.26 2.42
C ARG A 31 3.20 12.65 1.88
N PHE A 32 2.52 12.99 0.81
CA PHE A 32 2.56 14.33 0.25
C PHE A 32 1.16 14.89 0.30
N GLY A 33 0.88 15.75 1.26
CA GLY A 33 -0.45 16.35 1.39
C GLY A 33 -1.50 15.28 1.57
N VAL A 34 -2.42 15.15 0.63
CA VAL A 34 -3.49 14.17 0.74
C VAL A 34 -3.18 12.90 -0.04
N THR A 35 -1.99 12.78 -0.59
CA THR A 35 -1.67 11.63 -1.40
C THR A 35 -0.44 10.92 -0.84
N TRP A 36 -0.20 9.70 -1.28
CA TRP A 36 0.97 8.95 -0.87
C TRP A 36 1.86 8.69 -2.08
N ALA A 37 3.15 8.86 -1.88
CA ALA A 37 4.14 8.53 -2.89
C ALA A 37 4.76 7.21 -2.50
N ILE A 38 4.68 6.23 -3.36
CA ILE A 38 5.14 4.88 -3.07
C ILE A 38 6.23 4.52 -4.07
N PRO A 39 7.33 3.92 -3.63
CA PRO A 39 8.38 3.55 -4.56
C PRO A 39 7.86 2.62 -5.65
N LYS A 40 8.36 2.83 -6.87
CA LYS A 40 7.91 2.01 -7.96
C LYS A 40 8.21 0.55 -7.77
N ASP A 41 9.30 0.25 -7.10
CA ASP A 41 9.70 -1.13 -6.88
C ASP A 41 9.15 -1.69 -5.57
N ALA A 42 8.28 -0.97 -4.89
CA ALA A 42 7.69 -1.49 -3.67
C ALA A 42 6.81 -2.68 -3.98
N GLU A 43 6.85 -3.66 -3.13
CA GLU A 43 6.02 -4.84 -3.30
C GLU A 43 4.86 -4.81 -2.34
N LYS A 44 3.83 -5.56 -2.67
CA LYS A 44 2.67 -5.65 -1.81
C LYS A 44 3.10 -6.12 -0.43
N PRO A 45 2.78 -5.35 0.61
CA PRO A 45 3.18 -5.74 1.95
C PRO A 45 2.37 -6.94 2.41
N LYS A 46 2.96 -7.73 3.28
CA LYS A 46 2.23 -8.82 3.85
C LYS A 46 1.17 -8.28 4.76
N ASP A 47 -0.03 -8.77 4.60
CA ASP A 47 -1.14 -8.37 5.43
C ASP A 47 -1.48 -9.57 6.27
N GLY A 48 -1.32 -9.48 7.56
CA GLY A 48 -1.55 -10.60 8.44
C GLY A 48 -2.91 -11.20 8.33
N ARG A 49 -3.87 -10.46 7.81
CA ARG A 49 -5.18 -10.99 7.67
C ARG A 49 -5.26 -12.12 6.70
N TYR A 50 -4.37 -12.16 5.74
CA TYR A 50 -4.41 -13.24 4.80
C TYR A 50 -4.13 -14.56 5.42
N LYS A 51 -3.32 -14.56 6.42
CA LYS A 51 -2.98 -15.75 6.98
C LYS A 51 -4.00 -16.34 7.77
N ASN A 52 -4.86 -15.56 8.23
CA ASN A 52 -5.88 -16.05 9.03
C ASN A 52 -6.82 -16.88 8.36
N ARG A 53 -6.84 -16.84 7.21
CA ARG A 53 -7.74 -17.46 6.58
C ARG A 53 -7.46 -18.71 6.45
N ASN A 54 -6.62 -19.08 6.65
CA ASN A 54 -6.40 -20.33 6.43
C ASN A 54 -6.41 -21.01 7.32
#